data_9f7673e43b26d5ee3f870ae7f2b190c3
#
_entry.id   9f7673e43b26d5ee3f870ae7f2b190c3
#
_cell.length_a   1.000
_cell.length_b   1.000
_cell.length_c   1.000
_cell.angle_alpha   90.00
_cell.angle_beta   90.00
_cell.angle_gamma   90.00
#
_symmetry.space_group_name_H-M   'P 1'
#
loop_
_entity.id
_entity.type
_entity.pdbx_description
1 polymer ?
#
loop_
_entity_poly.entity_id
_entity_poly.type
_entity_poly.pdbx_seq_one_letter_code
_entity_poly.pdbx_strand_id
1 'polypeptide(L)'
;MRTALVAIACNEDHYLREWITYHNNIGFDDVYVYENNWQFKEEVPDYVHLIDFPGMCQQIPAYNEFISKFSKDYDWALFIDVDEFFVPN
;
A
#
# COMPACT_ATOMS: atom_id res chain seq x y z
N MET A 1 0.70 -4.45 -18.60
CA MET A 1 0.63 -5.18 -17.31
C MET A 1 0.34 -4.19 -16.20
N ARG A 2 -0.59 -4.51 -15.33
CA ARG A 2 -0.94 -3.65 -14.21
C ARG A 2 -0.40 -4.23 -12.91
N THR A 3 0.24 -3.38 -12.10
CA THR A 3 0.87 -3.81 -10.85
C THR A 3 0.37 -2.98 -9.68
N ALA A 4 0.20 -3.64 -8.53
CA ALA A 4 -0.21 -2.99 -7.29
C ALA A 4 0.81 -3.25 -6.19
N LEU A 5 1.02 -2.23 -5.36
CA LEU A 5 1.82 -2.33 -4.16
C LEU A 5 0.87 -2.25 -2.97
N VAL A 6 0.97 -3.16 -2.02
CA VAL A 6 0.03 -3.25 -0.92
C VAL A 6 0.77 -3.27 0.41
N ALA A 7 0.37 -2.42 1.34
CA ALA A 7 0.95 -2.38 2.67
C ALA A 7 -0.12 -2.06 3.71
N ILE A 8 0.14 -2.47 4.95
CA ILE A 8 -0.59 -1.98 6.11
C ILE A 8 0.36 -1.04 6.86
N ALA A 9 -0.14 0.11 7.30
CA ALA A 9 0.68 1.14 7.92
C ALA A 9 0.04 1.67 9.20
N CYS A 10 0.90 2.07 10.13
CA CYS A 10 0.49 2.71 11.38
C CYS A 10 1.58 3.68 11.81
N ASN A 11 1.21 4.97 11.94
CA ASN A 11 2.15 6.03 12.34
C ASN A 11 3.37 6.15 11.42
N GLU A 12 3.14 6.06 10.11
CA GLU A 12 4.20 6.07 9.11
C GLU A 12 4.34 7.42 8.39
N ASP A 13 3.97 8.52 9.05
CA ASP A 13 3.97 9.85 8.43
C ASP A 13 5.34 10.25 7.88
N HIS A 14 6.42 9.81 8.52
CA HIS A 14 7.77 10.25 8.16
C HIS A 14 8.24 9.71 6.82
N TYR A 15 7.82 8.53 6.44
CA TYR A 15 8.32 7.94 5.21
C TYR A 15 7.27 7.56 4.20
N LEU A 16 6.01 7.65 4.52
CA LEU A 16 5.00 7.11 3.61
C LEU A 16 5.07 7.78 2.25
N ARG A 17 5.21 9.11 2.21
CA ARG A 17 5.29 9.83 0.94
C ARG A 17 6.49 9.40 0.11
N GLU A 18 7.66 9.26 0.75
CA GLU A 18 8.86 8.82 0.05
C GLU A 18 8.69 7.39 -0.47
N TRP A 19 8.11 6.52 0.34
CA TRP A 19 7.85 5.14 -0.01
C TRP A 19 6.91 5.03 -1.21
N ILE A 20 5.83 5.82 -1.20
CA ILE A 20 4.87 5.87 -2.31
C ILE A 20 5.57 6.35 -3.58
N THR A 21 6.26 7.47 -3.51
CA THR A 21 6.92 8.07 -4.67
C THR A 21 7.96 7.14 -5.26
N TYR A 22 8.78 6.54 -4.41
CA TYR A 22 9.80 5.59 -4.85
C TYR A 22 9.19 4.44 -5.65
N HIS A 23 8.15 3.81 -5.11
CA HIS A 23 7.59 2.62 -5.76
C HIS A 23 6.83 2.97 -7.04
N ASN A 24 6.17 4.11 -7.09
CA ASN A 24 5.56 4.54 -8.34
C ASN A 24 6.61 4.80 -9.41
N ASN A 25 7.73 5.40 -9.02
CA ASN A 25 8.81 5.69 -9.97
C ASN A 25 9.43 4.43 -10.57
N ILE A 26 9.45 3.32 -9.85
CA ILE A 26 10.02 2.08 -10.37
C ILE A 26 8.99 1.20 -11.09
N GLY A 27 7.75 1.66 -11.21
CA GLY A 27 6.78 1.04 -12.09
C GLY A 27 5.50 0.51 -11.50
N PHE A 28 5.23 0.69 -10.21
CA PHE A 28 3.95 0.27 -9.65
C PHE A 28 2.86 1.26 -10.07
N ASP A 29 1.80 0.73 -10.66
CA ASP A 29 0.69 1.54 -11.17
C ASP A 29 -0.19 2.09 -10.07
N ASP A 30 -0.48 1.28 -9.07
CA ASP A 30 -1.33 1.68 -7.93
C ASP A 30 -0.69 1.24 -6.62
N VAL A 31 -0.96 2.02 -5.58
CA VAL A 31 -0.48 1.76 -4.21
C VAL A 31 -1.67 1.73 -3.28
N TYR A 32 -1.82 0.64 -2.54
CA TYR A 32 -2.88 0.48 -1.55
C TYR A 32 -2.25 0.49 -0.17
N VAL A 33 -2.68 1.43 0.67
CA VAL A 33 -2.21 1.53 2.05
C VAL A 33 -3.40 1.32 2.97
N TYR A 34 -3.38 0.24 3.73
CA TYR A 34 -4.38 -0.03 4.75
C TYR A 34 -3.94 0.69 6.03
N GLU A 35 -4.70 1.72 6.40
CA GLU A 35 -4.38 2.59 7.53
C GLU A 35 -4.87 1.94 8.82
N ASN A 36 -3.94 1.41 9.60
CA ASN A 36 -4.27 0.66 10.81
C ASN A 36 -4.17 1.58 12.03
N ASN A 37 -5.32 1.91 12.61
CA ASN A 37 -5.43 2.77 13.80
C ASN A 37 -4.70 4.12 13.65
N TRP A 38 -4.64 4.63 12.43
CA TRP A 38 -3.90 5.83 12.07
C TRP A 38 -4.35 6.26 10.69
N GLN A 39 -4.34 7.56 10.43
CA GLN A 39 -4.67 8.08 9.11
C GLN A 39 -3.58 9.04 8.64
N PHE A 40 -3.17 8.86 7.39
CA PHE A 40 -2.21 9.75 6.75
C PHE A 40 -2.92 11.06 6.44
N LYS A 41 -2.31 12.19 6.82
CA LYS A 41 -2.99 13.49 6.77
C LYS A 41 -2.65 14.33 5.56
N GLU A 42 -1.73 13.88 4.73
CA GLU A 42 -1.35 14.60 3.53
C GLU A 42 -2.17 14.13 2.34
N GLU A 43 -2.30 15.02 1.35
CA GLU A 43 -2.94 14.62 0.11
C GLU A 43 -2.08 13.62 -0.64
N VAL A 44 -2.73 12.72 -1.37
CA VAL A 44 -2.05 11.69 -2.14
C VAL A 44 -2.51 11.75 -3.60
N PRO A 45 -1.65 11.32 -4.55
CA PRO A 45 -2.05 11.21 -5.96
C PRO A 45 -3.16 10.19 -6.18
N ASP A 46 -3.80 10.25 -7.34
CA ASP A 46 -4.92 9.38 -7.68
C ASP A 46 -4.58 7.90 -7.66
N TYR A 47 -3.32 7.54 -7.88
CA TYR A 47 -2.90 6.14 -7.88
C TYR A 47 -2.72 5.56 -6.48
N VAL A 48 -2.90 6.37 -5.43
CA VAL A 48 -2.78 5.93 -4.04
C VAL A 48 -4.16 5.78 -3.45
N HIS A 49 -4.41 4.61 -2.88
CA HIS A 49 -5.70 4.27 -2.27
C HIS A 49 -5.48 4.04 -0.78
N LEU A 50 -5.98 4.96 0.05
CA LEU A 50 -5.88 4.86 1.51
C LEU A 50 -7.16 4.25 2.04
N ILE A 51 -7.06 3.15 2.76
CA ILE A 51 -8.22 2.40 3.25
C ILE A 51 -8.14 2.30 4.77
N ASP A 52 -9.14 2.82 5.46
CA ASP A 52 -9.22 2.73 6.92
C ASP A 52 -9.43 1.26 7.33
N PHE A 53 -8.55 0.75 8.18
CA PHE A 53 -8.59 -0.67 8.54
C PHE A 53 -8.13 -0.86 10.00
N PRO A 54 -8.96 -0.46 10.97
CA PRO A 54 -8.57 -0.49 12.38
C PRO A 54 -8.56 -1.90 12.97
N GLY A 55 -7.97 -2.02 14.15
CA GLY A 55 -7.96 -3.27 14.90
C GLY A 55 -6.56 -3.78 15.15
N MET A 56 -6.46 -4.87 15.91
CA MET A 56 -5.18 -5.50 16.24
C MET A 56 -4.92 -6.67 15.30
N CYS A 57 -3.65 -6.90 14.98
CA CYS A 57 -3.22 -8.05 14.17
C CYS A 57 -3.95 -8.13 12.82
N GLN A 58 -4.04 -6.97 12.13
CA GLN A 58 -4.84 -6.86 10.93
C GLN A 58 -4.07 -7.08 9.62
N GLN A 59 -2.78 -7.45 9.68
CA GLN A 59 -2.01 -7.59 8.45
C GLN A 59 -2.59 -8.65 7.51
N ILE A 60 -2.85 -9.84 8.01
CA ILE A 60 -3.43 -10.91 7.20
C ILE A 60 -4.85 -10.56 6.73
N PRO A 61 -5.75 -10.07 7.60
CA PRO A 61 -7.06 -9.61 7.15
C PRO A 61 -7.01 -8.53 6.07
N ALA A 62 -6.10 -7.55 6.20
CA ALA A 62 -5.97 -6.49 5.21
C ALA A 62 -5.53 -7.04 3.85
N TYR A 63 -4.55 -7.92 3.83
CA TYR A 63 -4.09 -8.54 2.59
C TYR A 63 -5.18 -9.40 1.96
N ASN A 64 -5.93 -10.12 2.78
CA ASN A 64 -7.06 -10.91 2.28
C ASN A 64 -8.14 -10.02 1.68
N GLU A 65 -8.40 -8.85 2.26
CA GLU A 65 -9.35 -7.91 1.70
C GLU A 65 -8.89 -7.44 0.32
N PHE A 66 -7.61 -7.10 0.18
CA PHE A 66 -7.09 -6.70 -1.12
C PHE A 66 -7.27 -7.81 -2.15
N ILE A 67 -6.89 -9.03 -1.79
CA ILE A 67 -7.02 -10.16 -2.69
C ILE A 67 -8.47 -10.36 -3.12
N SER A 68 -9.39 -10.28 -2.17
CA SER A 68 -10.81 -10.50 -2.43
C SER A 68 -11.44 -9.41 -3.30
N LYS A 69 -11.08 -8.14 -3.06
CA LYS A 69 -11.77 -7.01 -3.69
C LYS A 69 -11.08 -6.47 -4.92
N PHE A 70 -9.76 -6.51 -4.96
CA PHE A 70 -9.00 -5.75 -5.95
C PHE A 70 -8.06 -6.58 -6.83
N SER A 71 -7.67 -7.79 -6.40
CA SER A 71 -6.59 -8.52 -7.07
C SER A 71 -6.89 -8.83 -8.53
N LYS A 72 -8.16 -8.99 -8.89
CA LYS A 72 -8.55 -9.30 -10.27
C LYS A 72 -8.23 -8.17 -11.25
N ASP A 73 -8.01 -6.97 -10.73
CA ASP A 73 -7.71 -5.80 -11.57
C ASP A 73 -6.22 -5.70 -11.89
N TYR A 74 -5.39 -6.57 -11.33
CA TYR A 74 -3.94 -6.49 -11.46
C TYR A 74 -3.34 -7.80 -11.93
N ASP A 75 -2.25 -7.69 -12.69
CA ASP A 75 -1.46 -8.86 -13.09
C ASP A 75 -0.51 -9.30 -11.98
N TRP A 76 -0.02 -8.34 -11.20
CA TRP A 76 0.91 -8.58 -10.09
C TRP A 76 0.59 -7.69 -8.92
N ALA A 77 0.78 -8.20 -7.71
CA ALA A 77 0.69 -7.42 -6.49
C ALA A 77 1.84 -7.81 -5.56
N LEU A 78 2.48 -6.81 -4.96
CA LEU A 78 3.55 -7.01 -4.00
C LEU A 78 3.08 -6.52 -2.64
N PHE A 79 3.25 -7.37 -1.62
CA PHE A 79 2.87 -7.06 -0.25
C PHE A 79 4.15 -6.87 0.58
N ILE A 80 4.43 -5.64 0.97
CA ILE A 80 5.63 -5.33 1.78
C ILE A 80 5.29 -4.31 2.85
N ASP A 81 6.15 -4.20 3.84
CA ASP A 81 6.00 -3.20 4.90
C ASP A 81 6.44 -1.82 4.40
N VAL A 82 5.92 -0.77 5.03
CA VAL A 82 6.24 0.61 4.63
C VAL A 82 7.71 0.97 4.85
N ASP A 83 8.40 0.27 5.72
CA ASP A 83 9.84 0.48 5.93
C ASP A 83 10.72 -0.33 4.97
N GLU A 84 10.10 -1.05 4.03
CA GLU A 84 10.82 -1.86 3.05
C GLU A 84 10.70 -1.25 1.66
N PHE A 85 11.80 -1.26 0.91
CA PHE A 85 11.83 -0.73 -0.45
C PHE A 85 12.20 -1.85 -1.41
N PHE A 86 11.34 -2.08 -2.39
CA PHE A 86 11.59 -3.09 -3.42
C PHE A 86 12.68 -2.61 -4.37
N VAL A 87 13.70 -3.44 -4.60
CA VAL A 87 14.79 -3.11 -5.51
C VAL A 87 14.74 -4.11 -6.67
N PRO A 88 14.30 -3.66 -7.86
CA PRO A 88 14.28 -4.54 -9.03
C PRO A 88 15.70 -4.78 -9.54
N ASN A 89 15.92 -5.95 -10.11
CA ASN A 89 17.19 -6.29 -10.73
C ASN A 89 17.15 -6.01 -12.23
#